data_1481db7f85412c274b46e103bdf36d16
#
_entry.id   1481db7f85412c274b46e103bdf36d16
#
_cell.length_a   1.000
_cell.length_b   1.000
_cell.length_c   1.000
_cell.angle_alpha   90.00
_cell.angle_beta   90.00
_cell.angle_gamma   90.00
#
_symmetry.space_group_name_H-M   'P 1'
#
loop_
_entity.id
_entity.type
_entity.pdbx_description
1 polymer ?
#
loop_
_entity_poly.entity_id
_entity_poly.type
_entity_poly.pdbx_seq_one_letter_code
_entity_poly.pdbx_strand_id
1 'polypeptide(L)'
;MTDITLSVQPTSSPDIIKLEANKALVKGSYEYKNIDEAKNSPLAKELFYLPFVKTVYISSNFIALKRFPIIEWKDVQEEVAQQVLFYLQSGREIVSTEGEQKKVISVYTETTPNPSVIKFVANKRLVPTIIEYKHIGETDEAPMAKALFTQFPFIEEVFFDDNYISVTKKDNKEWAMVTPNIREFIKNYLSEGHILISSSEIKRHQQAIQERLLSMVTTDEVSKQIVAIIDEFVKPAVASDGGNIQFISYNPETHYVEVILQGACSGCPSSTLTLKKGIEVILKDKLQNPYINVNALNG
;
A
#
# COMPACT_ATOMS: atom_id res chain seq x y z
N MET A 1 31.96 23.24 13.63
CA MET A 1 31.33 21.95 13.30
C MET A 1 31.50 21.09 14.54
N THR A 2 30.43 20.64 15.19
CA THR A 2 30.53 19.75 16.35
C THR A 2 31.04 18.40 15.86
N ASP A 3 32.19 17.97 16.39
CA ASP A 3 32.79 16.69 16.05
C ASP A 3 31.82 15.56 16.37
N ILE A 4 31.72 14.59 15.46
CA ILE A 4 30.93 13.39 15.69
C ILE A 4 31.65 12.49 16.68
N THR A 5 30.93 12.02 17.68
CA THR A 5 31.43 11.09 18.68
C THR A 5 30.54 9.84 18.70
N LEU A 6 31.16 8.71 19.04
CA LEU A 6 30.45 7.43 19.20
C LEU A 6 30.66 6.90 20.62
N SER A 7 29.63 6.26 21.16
CA SER A 7 29.72 5.48 22.40
C SER A 7 29.24 4.05 22.14
N VAL A 8 29.95 3.07 22.67
CA VAL A 8 29.55 1.67 22.62
C VAL A 8 28.55 1.42 23.74
N GLN A 9 27.37 0.95 23.37
CA GLN A 9 26.28 0.61 24.30
C GLN A 9 26.03 -0.90 24.29
N PRO A 10 25.99 -1.54 25.48
CA PRO A 10 25.61 -2.94 25.58
C PRO A 10 24.12 -3.09 25.20
N THR A 11 23.79 -4.22 24.60
CA THR A 11 22.39 -4.59 24.32
C THR A 11 22.00 -5.80 25.16
N SER A 12 20.68 -6.11 25.20
CA SER A 12 20.17 -7.30 25.87
C SER A 12 20.63 -8.61 25.19
N SER A 13 21.11 -8.54 23.96
CA SER A 13 21.64 -9.67 23.20
C SER A 13 23.18 -9.61 23.16
N PRO A 14 23.91 -10.63 23.64
CA PRO A 14 25.37 -10.64 23.62
C PRO A 14 25.96 -10.68 22.21
N ASP A 15 25.15 -11.01 21.20
CA ASP A 15 25.57 -11.05 19.80
C ASP A 15 25.52 -9.68 19.13
N ILE A 16 24.94 -8.66 19.77
CA ILE A 16 24.71 -7.35 19.18
C ILE A 16 25.39 -6.27 20.01
N ILE A 17 26.17 -5.41 19.35
CA ILE A 17 26.60 -4.12 19.92
C ILE A 17 25.83 -2.97 19.28
N LYS A 18 25.64 -1.90 20.04
CA LYS A 18 25.06 -0.64 19.56
C LYS A 18 26.12 0.46 19.66
N LEU A 19 26.41 1.11 18.56
CA LEU A 19 27.28 2.28 18.46
C LEU A 19 26.38 3.52 18.33
N GLU A 20 26.31 4.33 19.36
CA GLU A 20 25.43 5.50 19.41
C GLU A 20 26.21 6.79 19.18
N ALA A 21 25.76 7.58 18.20
CA ALA A 21 26.34 8.85 17.84
C ALA A 21 25.66 10.02 18.58
N ASN A 22 26.40 11.11 18.80
CA ASN A 22 25.90 12.34 19.40
C ASN A 22 24.96 13.15 18.47
N LYS A 23 24.78 12.75 17.22
CA LYS A 23 23.89 13.39 16.25
C LYS A 23 23.23 12.36 15.33
N ALA A 24 22.18 12.78 14.65
CA ALA A 24 21.49 11.93 13.67
C ALA A 24 22.44 11.58 12.51
N LEU A 25 22.47 10.30 12.14
CA LEU A 25 23.28 9.73 11.07
C LEU A 25 22.49 9.60 9.77
N VAL A 26 21.23 9.16 9.88
CA VAL A 26 20.34 8.90 8.74
C VAL A 26 18.89 9.30 9.06
N LYS A 27 18.09 9.50 8.00
CA LYS A 27 16.63 9.60 8.11
C LYS A 27 16.06 8.20 7.83
N GLY A 28 15.40 7.60 8.82
CA GLY A 28 14.80 6.26 8.69
C GLY A 28 15.62 5.17 9.37
N SER A 29 15.25 3.93 9.07
CA SER A 29 15.89 2.71 9.63
C SER A 29 16.19 1.73 8.50
N TYR A 30 17.37 1.16 8.53
CA TYR A 30 17.89 0.26 7.51
C TYR A 30 18.44 -1.00 8.17
N GLU A 31 18.13 -2.15 7.61
CA GLU A 31 18.67 -3.46 8.01
C GLU A 31 19.28 -4.13 6.78
N TYR A 32 20.50 -4.62 6.91
CA TYR A 32 21.23 -5.35 5.88
C TYR A 32 21.69 -6.69 6.45
N LYS A 33 21.31 -7.80 5.81
CA LYS A 33 21.66 -9.16 6.24
C LYS A 33 22.88 -9.73 5.53
N ASN A 34 23.33 -9.07 4.47
CA ASN A 34 24.50 -9.43 3.68
C ASN A 34 24.97 -8.24 2.84
N ILE A 35 26.15 -8.36 2.23
CA ILE A 35 26.76 -7.29 1.43
C ILE A 35 25.95 -6.95 0.16
N ASP A 36 25.21 -7.92 -0.40
CA ASP A 36 24.41 -7.71 -1.61
C ASP A 36 23.18 -6.85 -1.33
N GLU A 37 22.64 -6.91 -0.12
CA GLU A 37 21.56 -6.03 0.32
C GLU A 37 22.04 -4.60 0.60
N ALA A 38 23.32 -4.42 0.94
CA ALA A 38 23.89 -3.13 1.28
C ALA A 38 24.26 -2.25 0.08
N LYS A 39 23.61 -2.43 -1.08
CA LYS A 39 23.93 -1.70 -2.33
C LYS A 39 23.88 -0.19 -2.18
N ASN A 40 22.94 0.30 -1.38
CA ASN A 40 22.74 1.71 -1.10
C ASN A 40 23.47 2.22 0.16
N SER A 41 24.26 1.39 0.85
CA SER A 41 24.99 1.81 2.04
C SER A 41 26.48 1.51 1.91
N PRO A 42 27.31 2.52 1.54
CA PRO A 42 28.75 2.36 1.52
C PRO A 42 29.32 1.95 2.87
N LEU A 43 28.76 2.50 3.97
CA LEU A 43 29.17 2.11 5.33
C LEU A 43 28.84 0.64 5.62
N ALA A 44 27.61 0.18 5.33
CA ALA A 44 27.25 -1.19 5.59
C ALA A 44 28.09 -2.18 4.77
N LYS A 45 28.40 -1.85 3.51
CA LYS A 45 29.34 -2.64 2.68
C LYS A 45 30.71 -2.76 3.35
N GLU A 46 31.26 -1.66 3.84
CA GLU A 46 32.57 -1.66 4.49
C GLU A 46 32.54 -2.51 5.77
N LEU A 47 31.45 -2.47 6.53
CA LEU A 47 31.27 -3.32 7.72
C LEU A 47 31.13 -4.81 7.39
N PHE A 48 30.55 -5.19 6.25
CA PHE A 48 30.50 -6.58 5.82
C PHE A 48 31.84 -7.16 5.36
N TYR A 49 32.86 -6.34 5.12
CA TYR A 49 34.22 -6.86 4.93
C TYR A 49 34.85 -7.39 6.23
N LEU A 50 34.27 -7.07 7.39
CA LEU A 50 34.62 -7.73 8.64
C LEU A 50 33.96 -9.12 8.68
N PRO A 51 34.75 -10.20 8.69
CA PRO A 51 34.22 -11.57 8.46
C PRO A 51 33.27 -12.07 9.57
N PHE A 52 33.26 -11.37 10.69
CA PHE A 52 32.41 -11.68 11.82
C PHE A 52 31.09 -10.92 11.84
N VAL A 53 30.87 -9.94 10.96
CA VAL A 53 29.62 -9.16 10.91
C VAL A 53 28.57 -9.96 10.12
N LYS A 54 27.44 -10.23 10.78
CA LYS A 54 26.31 -10.97 10.24
C LYS A 54 25.19 -10.07 9.74
N THR A 55 24.90 -8.99 10.48
CA THR A 55 23.82 -8.05 10.15
C THR A 55 24.22 -6.65 10.58
N VAL A 56 23.90 -5.67 9.77
CA VAL A 56 24.13 -4.24 10.03
C VAL A 56 22.77 -3.54 10.12
N TYR A 57 22.53 -2.84 11.22
CA TYR A 57 21.37 -1.97 11.43
C TYR A 57 21.86 -0.53 11.51
N ILE A 58 21.21 0.37 10.79
CA ILE A 58 21.50 1.81 10.82
C ILE A 58 20.17 2.54 11.01
N SER A 59 20.06 3.35 12.08
CA SER A 59 18.81 4.05 12.35
C SER A 59 19.08 5.32 13.14
N SER A 60 18.42 6.40 12.73
CA SER A 60 18.52 7.71 13.42
C SER A 60 19.96 8.07 13.79
N ASN A 61 20.35 7.91 15.04
CA ASN A 61 21.67 8.25 15.59
C ASN A 61 22.51 7.03 16.00
N PHE A 62 22.17 5.82 15.60
CA PHE A 62 22.94 4.63 15.99
C PHE A 62 23.17 3.64 14.86
N ILE A 63 24.23 2.84 15.02
CA ILE A 63 24.55 1.66 14.21
C ILE A 63 24.60 0.48 15.16
N ALA A 64 23.84 -0.59 14.87
CA ALA A 64 23.94 -1.83 15.62
C ALA A 64 24.47 -2.93 14.71
N LEU A 65 25.39 -3.74 15.24
CA LEU A 65 26.04 -4.80 14.52
C LEU A 65 25.77 -6.15 15.22
N LYS A 66 25.26 -7.11 14.45
CA LYS A 66 25.14 -8.50 14.89
C LYS A 66 26.31 -9.29 14.36
N ARG A 67 26.95 -10.08 15.22
CA ARG A 67 28.08 -10.93 14.85
C ARG A 67 27.69 -12.39 14.56
N PHE A 68 28.56 -13.12 13.88
CA PHE A 68 28.61 -14.57 13.91
C PHE A 68 29.26 -15.06 15.21
N PRO A 69 28.98 -16.30 15.68
CA PRO A 69 29.53 -16.83 16.94
C PRO A 69 31.01 -17.27 16.83
N ILE A 70 31.82 -16.58 16.03
CA ILE A 70 33.25 -16.89 15.82
C ILE A 70 34.19 -16.00 16.65
N ILE A 71 33.67 -14.91 17.22
CA ILE A 71 34.40 -13.97 18.08
C ILE A 71 33.48 -13.45 19.18
N GLU A 72 34.06 -12.82 20.22
CA GLU A 72 33.29 -12.06 21.21
C GLU A 72 33.43 -10.54 20.96
N TRP A 73 32.34 -9.79 21.16
CA TRP A 73 32.39 -8.32 20.96
C TRP A 73 33.45 -7.63 21.84
N LYS A 74 33.64 -8.10 23.08
CA LYS A 74 34.64 -7.57 24.00
C LYS A 74 36.07 -7.52 23.42
N ASP A 75 36.35 -8.41 22.44
CA ASP A 75 37.69 -8.56 21.87
C ASP A 75 37.94 -7.60 20.69
N VAL A 76 36.89 -7.05 20.07
CA VAL A 76 36.96 -6.27 18.82
C VAL A 76 36.10 -4.99 18.81
N GLN A 77 35.27 -4.77 19.80
CA GLN A 77 34.30 -3.66 19.80
C GLN A 77 34.92 -2.27 19.72
N GLU A 78 36.09 -2.07 20.35
CA GLU A 78 36.79 -0.79 20.35
C GLU A 78 37.36 -0.49 18.96
N GLU A 79 37.96 -1.47 18.32
CA GLU A 79 38.50 -1.35 16.96
C GLU A 79 37.41 -1.06 15.95
N VAL A 80 36.28 -1.78 16.05
CA VAL A 80 35.08 -1.57 15.20
C VAL A 80 34.52 -0.18 15.45
N ALA A 81 34.38 0.26 16.70
CA ALA A 81 33.92 1.60 17.03
C ALA A 81 34.81 2.69 16.46
N GLN A 82 36.15 2.54 16.55
CA GLN A 82 37.12 3.47 15.97
C GLN A 82 37.02 3.50 14.44
N GLN A 83 36.90 2.35 13.79
CA GLN A 83 36.71 2.28 12.33
C GLN A 83 35.44 3.00 11.88
N VAL A 84 34.32 2.76 12.57
CA VAL A 84 33.04 3.44 12.29
C VAL A 84 33.17 4.94 12.55
N LEU A 85 33.80 5.35 13.66
CA LEU A 85 34.02 6.77 13.98
C LEU A 85 34.83 7.45 12.89
N PHE A 86 35.95 6.85 12.46
CA PHE A 86 36.78 7.37 11.37
C PHE A 86 35.99 7.51 10.07
N TYR A 87 35.17 6.52 9.75
CA TYR A 87 34.27 6.58 8.59
C TYR A 87 33.33 7.78 8.68
N LEU A 88 32.66 7.96 9.82
CA LEU A 88 31.70 9.04 10.02
C LEU A 88 32.37 10.44 10.00
N GLN A 89 33.58 10.55 10.55
CA GLN A 89 34.37 11.80 10.56
C GLN A 89 34.89 12.16 9.16
N SER A 90 35.11 11.17 8.30
CA SER A 90 35.53 11.41 6.92
C SER A 90 34.45 12.08 6.05
N GLY A 91 33.22 12.23 6.55
CA GLY A 91 32.11 12.83 5.82
C GLY A 91 31.57 11.99 4.66
N ARG A 92 32.01 10.72 4.56
CA ARG A 92 31.52 9.79 3.55
C ARG A 92 30.02 9.46 3.79
N GLU A 93 29.35 9.15 2.74
CA GLU A 93 27.92 8.83 2.75
C GLU A 93 27.66 7.54 3.51
N ILE A 94 26.73 7.59 4.47
CA ILE A 94 26.36 6.43 5.30
C ILE A 94 25.38 5.52 4.56
N VAL A 95 24.31 6.14 4.06
CA VAL A 95 23.31 5.51 3.20
C VAL A 95 23.05 6.47 2.06
N SER A 96 23.32 6.02 0.84
CA SER A 96 23.02 6.78 -0.36
C SER A 96 21.53 6.91 -0.55
N THR A 97 21.05 8.13 -0.49
CA THR A 97 19.69 8.44 -0.95
C THR A 97 19.58 8.31 -2.49
N GLU A 98 20.71 8.32 -3.19
CA GLU A 98 20.80 8.01 -4.63
C GLU A 98 20.67 6.50 -4.94
N GLY A 99 20.80 5.63 -3.93
CA GLY A 99 20.70 4.16 -4.07
C GLY A 99 19.34 3.57 -3.75
N GLU A 100 18.34 4.34 -3.33
CA GLU A 100 16.99 4.04 -3.79
C GLU A 100 17.05 4.23 -5.30
N GLN A 101 17.29 3.12 -6.04
CA GLN A 101 16.79 3.04 -7.40
C GLN A 101 15.35 3.54 -7.24
N LYS A 102 15.04 4.76 -7.72
CA LYS A 102 13.66 5.16 -7.98
C LYS A 102 13.16 4.00 -8.80
N LYS A 103 12.43 3.06 -8.14
CA LYS A 103 11.84 1.92 -8.87
C LYS A 103 11.12 2.61 -9.98
N VAL A 104 11.60 2.42 -11.22
CA VAL A 104 11.07 3.14 -12.38
C VAL A 104 9.58 2.92 -12.31
N ILE A 105 8.84 3.99 -12.00
CA ILE A 105 7.41 3.89 -11.88
C ILE A 105 6.88 3.52 -13.25
N SER A 106 6.24 2.39 -13.32
CA SER A 106 5.49 1.95 -14.50
C SER A 106 4.01 1.93 -14.18
N VAL A 107 3.23 2.39 -15.16
CA VAL A 107 1.77 2.34 -15.11
C VAL A 107 1.33 1.72 -16.44
N TYR A 108 0.56 0.65 -16.35
CA TYR A 108 -0.10 0.05 -17.50
C TYR A 108 -1.62 0.09 -17.34
N THR A 109 -2.33 -0.22 -18.38
CA THR A 109 -3.79 -0.11 -18.40
C THR A 109 -4.43 -1.45 -18.64
N GLU A 110 -5.53 -1.70 -17.96
CA GLU A 110 -6.39 -2.87 -18.13
C GLU A 110 -7.80 -2.39 -18.47
N THR A 111 -8.41 -3.05 -19.45
CA THR A 111 -9.84 -2.87 -19.74
C THR A 111 -10.66 -3.58 -18.68
N THR A 112 -11.82 -3.03 -18.37
CA THR A 112 -12.78 -3.63 -17.43
C THR A 112 -14.05 -4.08 -18.18
N PRO A 113 -14.88 -4.92 -17.58
CA PRO A 113 -16.18 -5.26 -18.16
C PRO A 113 -17.12 -4.05 -18.32
N ASN A 114 -16.86 -2.97 -17.57
CA ASN A 114 -17.56 -1.71 -17.73
C ASN A 114 -16.87 -0.85 -18.80
N PRO A 115 -17.50 -0.60 -19.96
CA PRO A 115 -16.88 0.16 -21.06
C PRO A 115 -16.61 1.63 -20.70
N SER A 116 -17.22 2.15 -19.65
CA SER A 116 -16.98 3.51 -19.16
C SER A 116 -15.79 3.59 -18.20
N VAL A 117 -15.12 2.48 -17.88
CA VAL A 117 -14.04 2.43 -16.89
C VAL A 117 -12.76 1.84 -17.48
N ILE A 118 -11.63 2.48 -17.20
CA ILE A 118 -10.28 1.90 -17.39
C ILE A 118 -9.55 1.86 -16.05
N LYS A 119 -8.81 0.77 -15.84
CA LYS A 119 -7.97 0.52 -14.69
C LYS A 119 -6.51 0.83 -15.04
N PHE A 120 -5.88 1.69 -14.25
CA PHE A 120 -4.47 2.09 -14.35
C PHE A 120 -3.69 1.43 -13.22
N VAL A 121 -2.85 0.47 -13.53
CA VAL A 121 -2.13 -0.36 -12.56
C VAL A 121 -0.69 0.09 -12.44
N ALA A 122 -0.24 0.42 -11.23
CA ALA A 122 1.13 0.80 -10.93
C ALA A 122 1.94 -0.40 -10.41
N ASN A 123 3.25 -0.35 -10.60
CA ASN A 123 4.17 -1.36 -10.05
C ASN A 123 4.53 -1.12 -8.57
N LYS A 124 3.74 -0.32 -7.87
CA LYS A 124 3.85 -0.09 -6.42
C LYS A 124 2.46 0.05 -5.80
N ARG A 125 2.38 -0.22 -4.51
CA ARG A 125 1.16 0.08 -3.74
C ARG A 125 0.91 1.59 -3.71
N LEU A 126 -0.34 1.98 -3.93
CA LEU A 126 -0.78 3.37 -3.96
C LEU A 126 -1.49 3.78 -2.67
N VAL A 127 -2.41 2.94 -2.21
CA VAL A 127 -3.23 3.18 -1.02
C VAL A 127 -3.32 1.94 -0.14
N PRO A 128 -3.46 2.09 1.18
CA PRO A 128 -3.64 0.96 2.10
C PRO A 128 -5.10 0.52 2.25
N THR A 129 -6.05 1.25 1.69
CA THR A 129 -7.49 1.01 1.80
C THR A 129 -8.20 1.54 0.56
N ILE A 130 -9.37 1.01 0.29
CA ILE A 130 -10.22 1.43 -0.83
C ILE A 130 -10.80 2.82 -0.56
N ILE A 131 -10.69 3.70 -1.55
CA ILE A 131 -11.23 5.06 -1.50
C ILE A 131 -11.78 5.42 -2.88
N GLU A 132 -12.98 5.98 -2.91
CA GLU A 132 -13.68 6.40 -4.12
C GLU A 132 -14.11 7.86 -4.02
N TYR A 133 -14.01 8.58 -5.14
CA TYR A 133 -14.43 9.98 -5.28
C TYR A 133 -15.34 10.09 -6.50
N LYS A 134 -16.56 10.58 -6.29
CA LYS A 134 -17.58 10.72 -7.34
C LYS A 134 -17.62 12.11 -7.97
N HIS A 135 -17.03 13.09 -7.34
CA HIS A 135 -16.89 14.43 -7.89
C HIS A 135 -15.74 15.19 -7.21
N ILE A 136 -15.28 16.23 -7.87
CA ILE A 136 -14.14 17.06 -7.42
C ILE A 136 -14.36 17.65 -6.02
N GLY A 137 -15.59 17.93 -5.62
CA GLY A 137 -15.92 18.48 -4.30
C GLY A 137 -15.60 17.56 -3.11
N GLU A 138 -15.34 16.28 -3.34
CA GLU A 138 -14.96 15.31 -2.31
C GLU A 138 -13.43 15.21 -2.13
N THR A 139 -12.64 15.91 -2.96
CA THR A 139 -11.21 15.65 -3.12
C THR A 139 -10.28 16.59 -2.35
N ASP A 140 -10.77 17.32 -1.34
CA ASP A 140 -9.96 18.32 -0.64
C ASP A 140 -8.72 17.71 0.05
N GLU A 141 -8.83 16.48 0.53
CA GLU A 141 -7.73 15.73 1.12
C GLU A 141 -7.14 14.66 0.17
N ALA A 142 -7.48 14.71 -1.11
CA ALA A 142 -7.05 13.76 -2.14
C ALA A 142 -6.41 14.47 -3.35
N PRO A 143 -5.19 15.01 -3.22
CA PRO A 143 -4.54 15.80 -4.26
C PRO A 143 -4.48 15.11 -5.63
N MET A 144 -4.27 13.79 -5.67
CA MET A 144 -4.24 13.02 -6.92
C MET A 144 -5.60 12.97 -7.60
N ALA A 145 -6.68 12.68 -6.85
CA ALA A 145 -8.03 12.68 -7.40
C ALA A 145 -8.43 14.08 -7.88
N LYS A 146 -8.13 15.12 -7.09
CA LYS A 146 -8.36 16.51 -7.46
C LYS A 146 -7.65 16.90 -8.76
N ALA A 147 -6.40 16.48 -8.91
CA ALA A 147 -5.60 16.73 -10.11
C ALA A 147 -6.19 16.00 -11.34
N LEU A 148 -6.64 14.74 -11.18
CA LEU A 148 -7.29 14.00 -12.26
C LEU A 148 -8.58 14.66 -12.72
N PHE A 149 -9.49 15.05 -11.81
CA PHE A 149 -10.71 15.75 -12.16
C PHE A 149 -10.44 17.13 -12.81
N THR A 150 -9.41 17.83 -12.35
CA THR A 150 -9.04 19.16 -12.89
C THR A 150 -8.44 19.06 -14.29
N GLN A 151 -7.49 18.12 -14.47
CA GLN A 151 -6.79 17.95 -15.73
C GLN A 151 -7.66 17.29 -16.81
N PHE A 152 -8.60 16.45 -16.40
CA PHE A 152 -9.46 15.67 -17.28
C PHE A 152 -10.94 15.84 -16.89
N PRO A 153 -11.59 16.97 -17.25
CA PRO A 153 -12.96 17.28 -16.81
C PRO A 153 -14.05 16.30 -17.27
N PHE A 154 -13.73 15.37 -18.17
CA PHE A 154 -14.62 14.29 -18.57
C PHE A 154 -14.59 13.09 -17.62
N ILE A 155 -13.69 13.06 -16.63
CA ILE A 155 -13.71 12.06 -15.58
C ILE A 155 -14.94 12.30 -14.70
N GLU A 156 -15.64 11.22 -14.39
CA GLU A 156 -16.83 11.21 -13.54
C GLU A 156 -16.51 10.69 -12.15
N GLU A 157 -15.75 9.58 -12.06
CA GLU A 157 -15.37 8.97 -10.80
C GLU A 157 -13.90 8.52 -10.82
N VAL A 158 -13.26 8.54 -9.66
CA VAL A 158 -11.91 8.03 -9.44
C VAL A 158 -11.92 7.09 -8.24
N PHE A 159 -11.53 5.85 -8.46
CA PHE A 159 -11.49 4.79 -7.46
C PHE A 159 -10.04 4.33 -7.24
N PHE A 160 -9.60 4.24 -5.99
CA PHE A 160 -8.26 3.78 -5.60
C PHE A 160 -8.38 2.48 -4.82
N ASP A 161 -7.56 1.49 -5.19
CA ASP A 161 -7.38 0.27 -4.43
C ASP A 161 -5.97 -0.28 -4.63
N ASP A 162 -5.35 -0.74 -3.57
CA ASP A 162 -4.01 -1.31 -3.49
C ASP A 162 -3.00 -0.64 -4.43
N ASN A 163 -2.79 -1.16 -5.64
CA ASN A 163 -1.82 -0.68 -6.62
C ASN A 163 -2.44 -0.10 -7.90
N TYR A 164 -3.74 0.15 -7.93
CA TYR A 164 -4.40 0.65 -9.13
C TYR A 164 -5.38 1.81 -8.87
N ILE A 165 -5.68 2.51 -9.96
CA ILE A 165 -6.68 3.57 -10.03
C ILE A 165 -7.65 3.19 -11.14
N SER A 166 -8.94 3.02 -10.83
CA SER A 166 -9.98 2.94 -11.84
C SER A 166 -10.57 4.32 -12.08
N VAL A 167 -10.70 4.68 -13.35
CA VAL A 167 -11.22 5.97 -13.77
C VAL A 167 -12.48 5.72 -14.60
N THR A 168 -13.59 6.31 -14.15
CA THR A 168 -14.85 6.31 -14.89
C THR A 168 -14.98 7.60 -15.69
N LYS A 169 -15.37 7.48 -16.96
CA LYS A 169 -15.59 8.64 -17.84
C LYS A 169 -17.08 8.87 -18.11
N LYS A 170 -17.43 10.10 -18.39
CA LYS A 170 -18.68 10.48 -19.04
C LYS A 170 -18.70 9.98 -20.49
N ASP A 171 -19.89 9.64 -21.01
CA ASP A 171 -20.08 8.89 -22.27
C ASP A 171 -19.51 9.49 -23.56
N ASN A 172 -19.00 10.70 -23.56
CA ASN A 172 -18.67 11.45 -24.77
C ASN A 172 -17.19 11.38 -25.21
N LYS A 173 -16.36 10.50 -24.63
CA LYS A 173 -14.92 10.40 -24.97
C LYS A 173 -14.53 8.95 -25.32
N GLU A 174 -13.70 8.84 -26.34
CA GLU A 174 -13.08 7.56 -26.75
C GLU A 174 -11.86 7.29 -25.88
N TRP A 175 -11.81 6.13 -25.22
CA TRP A 175 -10.68 5.74 -24.39
C TRP A 175 -9.34 5.74 -25.16
N ALA A 176 -9.34 5.30 -26.41
CA ALA A 176 -8.14 5.25 -27.22
C ALA A 176 -7.43 6.61 -27.33
N MET A 177 -8.19 7.72 -27.30
CA MET A 177 -7.65 9.06 -27.41
C MET A 177 -7.11 9.62 -26.10
N VAL A 178 -7.68 9.23 -24.97
CA VAL A 178 -7.41 9.87 -23.67
C VAL A 178 -6.55 9.03 -22.73
N THR A 179 -6.59 7.71 -22.85
CA THR A 179 -5.85 6.77 -21.99
C THR A 179 -4.36 7.02 -21.95
N PRO A 180 -3.66 7.29 -23.08
CA PRO A 180 -2.22 7.58 -23.02
C PRO A 180 -1.88 8.81 -22.17
N ASN A 181 -2.68 9.84 -22.24
CA ASN A 181 -2.48 11.10 -21.50
C ASN A 181 -2.72 10.90 -19.99
N ILE A 182 -3.80 10.19 -19.62
CA ILE A 182 -4.08 9.88 -18.22
C ILE A 182 -2.98 8.99 -17.65
N ARG A 183 -2.55 7.95 -18.38
CA ARG A 183 -1.49 7.05 -17.95
C ARG A 183 -0.17 7.79 -17.69
N GLU A 184 0.23 8.66 -18.64
CA GLU A 184 1.46 9.44 -18.49
C GLU A 184 1.35 10.45 -17.34
N PHE A 185 0.20 11.08 -17.15
CA PHE A 185 -0.08 11.95 -16.01
C PHE A 185 0.09 11.19 -14.68
N ILE A 186 -0.57 10.04 -14.54
CA ILE A 186 -0.47 9.19 -13.33
C ILE A 186 0.98 8.79 -13.08
N LYS A 187 1.68 8.30 -14.10
CA LYS A 187 3.08 7.89 -14.01
C LYS A 187 3.98 9.02 -13.54
N ASN A 188 3.85 10.22 -14.12
CA ASN A 188 4.67 11.38 -13.75
C ASN A 188 4.38 11.80 -12.31
N TYR A 189 3.10 11.93 -11.94
CA TYR A 189 2.66 12.25 -10.59
C TYR A 189 3.25 11.30 -9.53
N LEU A 190 3.23 9.99 -9.82
CA LEU A 190 3.81 8.96 -8.96
C LEU A 190 5.35 9.00 -8.93
N SER A 191 5.99 9.35 -10.03
CA SER A 191 7.46 9.44 -10.15
C SER A 191 8.03 10.65 -9.43
N GLU A 192 7.28 11.75 -9.37
CA GLU A 192 7.63 12.97 -8.66
C GLU A 192 7.44 12.83 -7.14
N GLY A 193 6.77 11.77 -6.69
CA GLY A 193 6.59 11.48 -5.27
C GLY A 193 5.53 12.35 -4.58
N HIS A 194 4.59 12.90 -5.34
CA HIS A 194 3.49 13.68 -4.79
C HIS A 194 2.56 12.83 -3.90
N ILE A 195 1.95 13.49 -2.93
CA ILE A 195 0.93 12.87 -2.05
C ILE A 195 -0.31 12.55 -2.88
N LEU A 196 -0.75 11.29 -2.83
CA LEU A 196 -1.96 10.86 -3.52
C LEU A 196 -3.22 11.26 -2.73
N ILE A 197 -3.22 10.88 -1.45
CA ILE A 197 -4.32 11.09 -0.51
C ILE A 197 -3.68 11.43 0.84
N SER A 198 -4.25 12.36 1.59
CA SER A 198 -3.72 12.75 2.90
C SER A 198 -3.76 11.60 3.90
N SER A 199 -2.87 11.62 4.87
CA SER A 199 -2.85 10.62 5.93
C SER A 199 -4.09 10.70 6.85
N SER A 200 -4.70 11.87 6.99
CA SER A 200 -5.95 12.08 7.71
C SER A 200 -7.12 11.38 7.02
N GLU A 201 -7.22 11.54 5.71
CA GLU A 201 -8.25 10.92 4.88
C GLU A 201 -8.16 9.40 4.92
N ILE A 202 -6.94 8.87 4.73
CA ILE A 202 -6.70 7.42 4.82
C ILE A 202 -7.13 6.86 6.18
N LYS A 203 -6.77 7.55 7.28
CA LYS A 203 -7.16 7.13 8.63
C LYS A 203 -8.67 7.17 8.82
N ARG A 204 -9.35 8.20 8.31
CA ARG A 204 -10.81 8.33 8.38
C ARG A 204 -11.50 7.15 7.69
N HIS A 205 -11.05 6.77 6.49
CA HIS A 205 -11.57 5.61 5.77
C HIS A 205 -11.30 4.30 6.50
N GLN A 206 -10.09 4.11 7.03
CA GLN A 206 -9.76 2.91 7.82
C GLN A 206 -10.62 2.80 9.09
N GLN A 207 -10.84 3.90 9.80
CA GLN A 207 -11.69 3.93 10.99
C GLN A 207 -13.15 3.60 10.65
N ALA A 208 -13.70 4.19 9.59
CA ALA A 208 -15.06 3.89 9.15
C ALA A 208 -15.25 2.41 8.78
N ILE A 209 -14.25 1.80 8.12
CA ILE A 209 -14.27 0.36 7.83
C ILE A 209 -14.21 -0.44 9.13
N GLN A 210 -13.36 -0.08 10.08
CA GLN A 210 -13.21 -0.77 11.35
C GLN A 210 -14.46 -0.67 12.23
N GLU A 211 -15.08 0.50 12.33
CA GLU A 211 -16.34 0.71 13.04
C GLU A 211 -17.46 -0.13 12.43
N ARG A 212 -17.51 -0.20 11.10
CA ARG A 212 -18.47 -1.04 10.39
C ARG A 212 -18.24 -2.52 10.66
N LEU A 213 -16.99 -3.00 10.63
CA LEU A 213 -16.65 -4.37 10.98
C LEU A 213 -17.02 -4.71 12.43
N LEU A 214 -16.79 -3.78 13.35
CA LEU A 214 -17.18 -3.95 14.77
C LEU A 214 -18.70 -4.01 14.92
N SER A 215 -19.45 -3.19 14.21
CA SER A 215 -20.92 -3.27 14.20
C SER A 215 -21.44 -4.60 13.63
N MET A 216 -20.71 -5.19 12.69
CA MET A 216 -21.01 -6.51 12.13
C MET A 216 -20.66 -7.67 13.08
N VAL A 217 -19.71 -7.50 14.01
CA VAL A 217 -19.38 -8.53 15.03
C VAL A 217 -20.55 -8.81 15.97
N THR A 218 -21.47 -7.88 16.12
CA THR A 218 -22.75 -8.06 16.85
C THR A 218 -23.85 -8.69 16.00
N THR A 219 -23.56 -9.00 14.75
CA THR A 219 -24.51 -9.51 13.74
C THR A 219 -24.63 -11.03 13.83
N ASP A 220 -25.75 -11.55 13.35
CA ASP A 220 -26.05 -12.98 13.33
C ASP A 220 -25.00 -13.81 12.56
N GLU A 221 -24.97 -15.11 12.83
CA GLU A 221 -23.98 -16.04 12.29
C GLU A 221 -24.10 -16.17 10.74
N VAL A 222 -25.29 -15.98 10.19
CA VAL A 222 -25.51 -16.04 8.72
C VAL A 222 -24.84 -14.85 8.05
N SER A 223 -24.96 -13.65 8.59
CA SER A 223 -24.26 -12.46 8.08
C SER A 223 -22.74 -12.63 8.08
N LYS A 224 -22.15 -13.25 9.10
CA LYS A 224 -20.72 -13.55 9.13
C LYS A 224 -20.31 -14.51 8.02
N GLN A 225 -21.13 -15.56 7.79
CA GLN A 225 -20.89 -16.50 6.70
C GLN A 225 -21.01 -15.82 5.33
N ILE A 226 -22.01 -14.94 5.14
CA ILE A 226 -22.15 -14.16 3.90
C ILE A 226 -20.90 -13.31 3.64
N VAL A 227 -20.39 -12.60 4.64
CA VAL A 227 -19.17 -11.79 4.51
C VAL A 227 -17.98 -12.66 4.13
N ALA A 228 -17.78 -13.80 4.79
CA ALA A 228 -16.69 -14.72 4.48
C ALA A 228 -16.77 -15.25 3.04
N ILE A 229 -17.98 -15.62 2.59
CA ILE A 229 -18.20 -16.09 1.21
C ILE A 229 -17.93 -14.98 0.19
N ILE A 230 -18.40 -13.76 0.45
CA ILE A 230 -18.12 -12.61 -0.42
C ILE A 230 -16.64 -12.35 -0.51
N ASP A 231 -15.93 -12.35 0.62
CA ASP A 231 -14.50 -12.08 0.69
C ASP A 231 -13.67 -13.13 -0.05
N GLU A 232 -14.05 -14.41 0.07
CA GLU A 232 -13.31 -15.51 -0.53
C GLU A 232 -13.61 -15.73 -2.01
N PHE A 233 -14.90 -15.66 -2.41
CA PHE A 233 -15.33 -16.08 -3.73
C PHE A 233 -15.74 -14.94 -4.69
N VAL A 234 -16.09 -13.77 -4.16
CA VAL A 234 -16.61 -12.66 -4.98
C VAL A 234 -15.60 -11.53 -5.11
N LYS A 235 -15.04 -11.06 -4.01
CA LYS A 235 -14.10 -9.93 -4.00
C LYS A 235 -12.92 -10.08 -4.96
N PRO A 236 -12.24 -11.25 -5.07
CA PRO A 236 -11.10 -11.38 -5.97
C PRO A 236 -11.46 -11.12 -7.44
N ALA A 237 -12.62 -11.61 -7.89
CA ALA A 237 -13.11 -11.38 -9.25
C ALA A 237 -13.47 -9.90 -9.47
N VAL A 238 -14.19 -9.31 -8.52
CA VAL A 238 -14.58 -7.89 -8.55
C VAL A 238 -13.37 -6.95 -8.56
N ALA A 239 -12.34 -7.24 -7.75
CA ALA A 239 -11.09 -6.48 -7.73
C ALA A 239 -10.28 -6.64 -9.03
N SER A 240 -10.29 -7.85 -9.63
CA SER A 240 -9.71 -8.06 -10.96
C SER A 240 -10.36 -7.15 -12.00
N ASP A 241 -11.65 -6.96 -11.93
CA ASP A 241 -12.43 -6.11 -12.82
C ASP A 241 -12.33 -4.60 -12.47
N GLY A 242 -11.52 -4.23 -11.47
CA GLY A 242 -11.27 -2.84 -11.12
C GLY A 242 -12.33 -2.20 -10.22
N GLY A 243 -13.10 -3.01 -9.51
CA GLY A 243 -14.11 -2.56 -8.57
C GLY A 243 -13.97 -3.17 -7.18
N ASN A 244 -14.99 -2.96 -6.35
CA ASN A 244 -15.11 -3.54 -5.02
C ASN A 244 -16.56 -3.85 -4.71
N ILE A 245 -16.76 -4.82 -3.81
CA ILE A 245 -18.05 -5.18 -3.22
C ILE A 245 -17.95 -5.15 -1.70
N GLN A 246 -18.96 -4.56 -1.06
CA GLN A 246 -19.10 -4.56 0.40
C GLN A 246 -20.47 -5.06 0.80
N PHE A 247 -20.50 -5.96 1.78
CA PHE A 247 -21.74 -6.38 2.44
C PHE A 247 -22.28 -5.22 3.30
N ILE A 248 -23.60 -5.02 3.28
CA ILE A 248 -24.29 -4.03 4.11
C ILE A 248 -25.10 -4.75 5.19
N SER A 249 -26.05 -5.57 4.76
CA SER A 249 -27.02 -6.20 5.66
C SER A 249 -27.57 -7.49 5.07
N TYR A 250 -28.09 -8.34 5.94
CA TYR A 250 -28.91 -9.49 5.61
C TYR A 250 -30.21 -9.45 6.41
N ASN A 251 -31.32 -9.60 5.74
CA ASN A 251 -32.63 -9.72 6.37
C ASN A 251 -33.06 -11.19 6.36
N PRO A 252 -33.16 -11.86 7.53
CA PRO A 252 -33.50 -13.28 7.63
C PRO A 252 -34.97 -13.58 7.27
N GLU A 253 -35.89 -12.60 7.38
CA GLU A 253 -37.28 -12.78 7.07
C GLU A 253 -37.55 -12.79 5.54
N THR A 254 -36.84 -11.90 4.82
CA THR A 254 -37.01 -11.71 3.39
C THR A 254 -35.92 -12.40 2.56
N HIS A 255 -34.88 -12.88 3.21
CA HIS A 255 -33.66 -13.46 2.61
C HIS A 255 -32.91 -12.50 1.66
N TYR A 256 -33.06 -11.18 1.84
CA TYR A 256 -32.34 -10.20 1.05
C TYR A 256 -30.98 -9.91 1.68
N VAL A 257 -29.95 -9.97 0.83
CA VAL A 257 -28.58 -9.52 1.11
C VAL A 257 -28.38 -8.20 0.39
N GLU A 258 -28.04 -7.17 1.13
CA GLU A 258 -27.68 -5.86 0.58
C GLU A 258 -26.16 -5.72 0.46
N VAL A 259 -25.70 -5.28 -0.70
CA VAL A 259 -24.30 -5.04 -0.99
C VAL A 259 -24.11 -3.69 -1.68
N ILE A 260 -22.97 -3.03 -1.47
CA ILE A 260 -22.55 -1.86 -2.23
C ILE A 260 -21.50 -2.29 -3.25
N LEU A 261 -21.67 -1.83 -4.49
CA LEU A 261 -20.69 -1.95 -5.57
C LEU A 261 -19.98 -0.63 -5.78
N GLN A 262 -18.65 -0.69 -5.97
CA GLN A 262 -17.78 0.49 -6.13
C GLN A 262 -16.85 0.31 -7.33
N GLY A 263 -16.28 1.41 -7.83
CA GLY A 263 -15.36 1.43 -8.96
C GLY A 263 -16.02 0.89 -10.24
N ALA A 264 -15.34 0.04 -11.00
CA ALA A 264 -15.83 -0.46 -12.28
C ALA A 264 -17.14 -1.26 -12.18
N CYS A 265 -17.50 -1.72 -10.99
CA CYS A 265 -18.73 -2.50 -10.76
C CYS A 265 -19.95 -1.60 -10.51
N SER A 266 -19.76 -0.30 -10.26
CA SER A 266 -20.84 0.67 -10.14
C SER A 266 -21.24 1.22 -11.53
N GLY A 267 -22.48 1.64 -11.67
CA GLY A 267 -22.95 2.41 -12.83
C GLY A 267 -23.16 1.69 -14.16
N CYS A 268 -22.82 0.41 -14.32
CA CYS A 268 -23.07 -0.33 -15.55
C CYS A 268 -24.27 -1.27 -15.40
N PRO A 269 -25.43 -0.99 -16.03
CA PRO A 269 -26.65 -1.81 -15.85
C PRO A 269 -26.48 -3.29 -16.23
N SER A 270 -25.69 -3.58 -17.26
CA SER A 270 -25.48 -4.96 -17.74
C SER A 270 -24.50 -5.74 -16.83
N SER A 271 -23.45 -5.11 -16.35
CA SER A 271 -22.50 -5.74 -15.44
C SER A 271 -23.08 -5.90 -14.04
N THR A 272 -23.82 -4.92 -13.54
CA THR A 272 -24.49 -4.97 -12.23
C THR A 272 -25.49 -6.13 -12.16
N LEU A 273 -26.30 -6.33 -13.21
CA LEU A 273 -27.25 -7.45 -13.23
C LEU A 273 -26.56 -8.81 -13.28
N THR A 274 -25.51 -8.93 -14.08
CA THR A 274 -24.73 -10.17 -14.22
C THR A 274 -24.00 -10.49 -12.91
N LEU A 275 -23.36 -9.50 -12.31
CA LEU A 275 -22.66 -9.63 -11.04
C LEU A 275 -23.63 -9.99 -9.91
N LYS A 276 -24.77 -9.29 -9.80
CA LYS A 276 -25.83 -9.61 -8.85
C LYS A 276 -26.27 -11.08 -8.93
N LYS A 277 -26.57 -11.57 -10.13
CA LYS A 277 -26.94 -12.98 -10.34
C LYS A 277 -25.82 -13.94 -9.97
N GLY A 278 -24.57 -13.60 -10.30
CA GLY A 278 -23.39 -14.39 -9.92
C GLY A 278 -23.25 -14.51 -8.42
N ILE A 279 -23.39 -13.39 -7.69
CA ILE A 279 -23.35 -13.36 -6.23
C ILE A 279 -24.50 -14.19 -5.63
N GLU A 280 -25.72 -14.05 -6.15
CA GLU A 280 -26.86 -14.83 -5.69
C GLU A 280 -26.62 -16.34 -5.84
N VAL A 281 -26.07 -16.79 -6.97
CA VAL A 281 -25.76 -18.20 -7.21
C VAL A 281 -24.73 -18.71 -6.20
N ILE A 282 -23.64 -17.95 -5.98
CA ILE A 282 -22.59 -18.32 -5.02
C ILE A 282 -23.15 -18.40 -3.60
N LEU A 283 -23.91 -17.40 -3.17
CA LEU A 283 -24.47 -17.35 -1.82
C LEU A 283 -25.50 -18.48 -1.60
N LYS A 284 -26.37 -18.74 -2.58
CA LYS A 284 -27.34 -19.85 -2.52
C LYS A 284 -26.68 -21.20 -2.38
N ASP A 285 -25.62 -21.43 -3.16
CA ASP A 285 -24.85 -22.67 -3.12
C ASP A 285 -24.11 -22.84 -1.79
N LYS A 286 -23.36 -21.85 -1.36
CA LYS A 286 -22.52 -21.94 -0.16
C LYS A 286 -23.31 -21.96 1.14
N LEU A 287 -24.44 -21.26 1.21
CA LEU A 287 -25.30 -21.22 2.39
C LEU A 287 -26.41 -22.30 2.35
N GLN A 288 -26.48 -23.07 1.26
CA GLN A 288 -27.53 -24.07 1.04
C GLN A 288 -28.95 -23.47 1.23
N ASN A 289 -29.12 -22.20 0.83
CA ASN A 289 -30.39 -21.47 0.95
C ASN A 289 -30.83 -20.93 -0.42
N PRO A 290 -31.83 -21.56 -1.07
CA PRO A 290 -32.28 -21.17 -2.41
C PRO A 290 -33.06 -19.85 -2.44
N TYR A 291 -33.47 -19.32 -1.28
CA TYR A 291 -34.29 -18.11 -1.17
C TYR A 291 -33.49 -16.81 -1.12
N ILE A 292 -32.17 -16.88 -1.02
CA ILE A 292 -31.32 -15.69 -0.98
C ILE A 292 -31.49 -14.86 -2.26
N ASN A 293 -31.70 -13.58 -2.08
CA ASN A 293 -31.69 -12.58 -3.12
C ASN A 293 -30.67 -11.50 -2.78
N VAL A 294 -30.05 -10.92 -3.79
CA VAL A 294 -29.07 -9.84 -3.60
C VAL A 294 -29.65 -8.53 -4.11
N ASN A 295 -29.56 -7.50 -3.31
CA ASN A 295 -29.83 -6.12 -3.72
C ASN A 295 -28.48 -5.37 -3.79
N ALA A 296 -28.07 -5.03 -5.01
CA ALA A 296 -26.81 -4.33 -5.24
C ALA A 296 -27.10 -2.83 -5.38
N LEU A 297 -26.54 -2.05 -4.48
CA LEU A 297 -26.58 -0.59 -4.49
C LEU A 297 -25.30 -0.07 -5.14
N ASN A 298 -25.40 0.99 -5.94
CA ASN A 298 -24.22 1.71 -6.41
C ASN A 298 -23.68 2.56 -5.24
N GLY A 299 -22.40 2.40 -4.94
CA GLY A 299 -21.71 3.07 -3.87
C GLY A 299 -21.61 4.58 -4.09
#